data_e8482da4d2de57cc2a6f0cde569658cb
#
_entry.id   e8482da4d2de57cc2a6f0cde569658cb
#
_cell.length_a   1.000
_cell.length_b   1.000
_cell.length_c   1.000
_cell.angle_alpha   90.00
_cell.angle_beta   90.00
_cell.angle_gamma   90.00
#
_symmetry.space_group_name_H-M   'P 1'
#
loop_
_entity.id
_entity.type
_entity.pdbx_description
1 polymer ?
#
loop_
_entity_poly.entity_id
_entity_poly.type
_entity_poly.pdbx_seq_one_letter_code
_entity_poly.pdbx_strand_id
1 'polypeptide(L)'
;ICTAQVLLAVMASMYAVYHGPAGLSAIAHQVHRRTRVLAAGLSKLGHAPRHAHYFDTLSVPVAAAREAILARADAEKLNFRLGDADLGISLDETTTTAVVEAIW
;
A
#
# COMPACT_ATOMS: atom_id res chain seq x y z
N ILE A 1 19.08 -20.48 -10.92
CA ILE A 1 18.17 -19.77 -11.81
C ILE A 1 16.87 -20.54 -11.84
N CYS A 2 15.75 -19.93 -11.78
CA CYS A 2 14.60 -20.36 -12.50
C CYS A 2 13.50 -21.10 -11.77
N THR A 3 13.74 -21.83 -10.69
CA THR A 3 12.64 -22.60 -10.05
C THR A 3 11.73 -21.72 -9.18
N ALA A 4 12.23 -20.65 -8.58
CA ALA A 4 11.43 -19.75 -7.77
C ALA A 4 10.42 -18.95 -8.60
N GLN A 5 10.79 -18.52 -9.81
CA GLN A 5 9.89 -17.79 -10.69
C GLN A 5 8.71 -18.63 -11.18
N VAL A 6 8.90 -19.94 -11.36
CA VAL A 6 7.84 -20.85 -11.86
C VAL A 6 6.67 -20.88 -10.90
N LEU A 7 6.91 -21.01 -9.59
CA LEU A 7 5.83 -21.01 -8.61
C LEU A 7 5.06 -19.68 -8.60
N LEU A 8 5.78 -18.56 -8.60
CA LEU A 8 5.14 -17.23 -8.62
C LEU A 8 4.36 -16.99 -9.92
N ALA A 9 4.89 -17.44 -11.06
CA ALA A 9 4.19 -17.34 -12.33
C ALA A 9 2.90 -18.17 -12.36
N VAL A 10 2.95 -19.40 -11.82
CA VAL A 10 1.78 -20.27 -11.69
C VAL A 10 0.74 -19.62 -10.76
N MET A 11 1.16 -19.11 -9.61
CA MET A 11 0.25 -18.43 -8.68
C MET A 11 -0.42 -17.21 -9.33
N ALA A 12 0.33 -16.37 -10.02
CA ALA A 12 -0.21 -15.22 -10.74
C ALA A 12 -1.21 -15.63 -11.83
N SER A 13 -0.90 -16.69 -12.58
CA SER A 13 -1.79 -17.26 -13.61
C SER A 13 -3.08 -17.78 -12.97
N MET A 14 -2.98 -18.55 -11.90
CA MET A 14 -4.15 -19.11 -11.20
C MET A 14 -5.01 -18.00 -10.56
N TYR A 15 -4.40 -16.98 -10.01
CA TYR A 15 -5.09 -15.80 -9.48
C TYR A 15 -5.90 -15.10 -10.57
N ALA A 16 -5.27 -14.88 -11.73
CA ALA A 16 -5.95 -14.25 -12.87
C ALA A 16 -7.12 -15.12 -13.40
N VAL A 17 -6.93 -16.43 -13.49
CA VAL A 17 -7.99 -17.36 -13.93
C VAL A 17 -9.13 -17.42 -12.91
N TYR A 18 -8.82 -17.47 -11.62
CA TYR A 18 -9.81 -17.53 -10.55
C TYR A 18 -10.70 -16.29 -10.51
N HIS A 19 -10.13 -15.10 -10.58
CA HIS A 19 -10.88 -13.85 -10.50
C HIS A 19 -11.50 -13.43 -11.83
N GLY A 20 -10.92 -13.80 -12.93
CA GLY A 20 -11.31 -13.36 -14.27
C GLY A 20 -11.17 -11.86 -14.48
N PRO A 21 -11.47 -11.34 -15.68
CA PRO A 21 -11.26 -9.93 -16.00
C PRO A 21 -12.11 -8.97 -15.14
N ALA A 22 -13.36 -9.33 -14.87
CA ALA A 22 -14.25 -8.52 -14.03
C ALA A 22 -13.78 -8.50 -12.57
N GLY A 23 -13.35 -9.64 -12.02
CA GLY A 23 -12.83 -9.74 -10.66
C GLY A 23 -11.51 -8.95 -10.49
N LEU A 24 -10.57 -9.08 -11.42
CA LEU A 24 -9.32 -8.30 -11.40
C LEU A 24 -9.59 -6.79 -11.46
N SER A 25 -10.52 -6.36 -12.32
CA SER A 25 -10.91 -4.95 -12.40
C SER A 25 -11.53 -4.46 -11.09
N ALA A 26 -12.41 -5.24 -10.47
CA ALA A 26 -13.01 -4.89 -9.19
C ALA A 26 -11.97 -4.78 -8.07
N ILE A 27 -11.01 -5.70 -7.98
CA ILE A 27 -9.89 -5.66 -7.03
C ILE A 27 -9.07 -4.39 -7.25
N ALA A 28 -8.67 -4.10 -8.48
CA ALA A 28 -7.88 -2.92 -8.83
C ALA A 28 -8.58 -1.62 -8.42
N HIS A 29 -9.87 -1.49 -8.72
CA HIS A 29 -10.66 -0.33 -8.31
C HIS A 29 -10.76 -0.18 -6.79
N GLN A 30 -10.91 -1.28 -6.06
CA GLN A 30 -11.00 -1.25 -4.61
C GLN A 30 -9.68 -0.84 -3.97
N VAL A 31 -8.56 -1.40 -4.41
CA VAL A 31 -7.22 -1.03 -3.95
C VAL A 31 -6.95 0.45 -4.21
N HIS A 32 -7.15 0.90 -5.45
CA HIS A 32 -6.94 2.30 -5.81
C HIS A 32 -7.84 3.26 -5.02
N ARG A 33 -9.11 2.90 -4.81
CA ARG A 33 -10.03 3.71 -3.99
C ARG A 33 -9.52 3.86 -2.56
N ARG A 34 -9.06 2.78 -1.92
CA ARG A 34 -8.50 2.82 -0.56
C ARG A 34 -7.24 3.66 -0.50
N THR A 35 -6.37 3.53 -1.49
CA THR A 35 -5.14 4.34 -1.59
C THR A 35 -5.47 5.83 -1.71
N ARG A 36 -6.49 6.21 -2.48
CA ARG A 36 -6.94 7.59 -2.56
C ARG A 36 -7.50 8.12 -1.24
N VAL A 37 -8.25 7.30 -0.52
CA VAL A 37 -8.78 7.67 0.81
C VAL A 37 -7.61 7.87 1.79
N LEU A 38 -6.64 6.95 1.81
CA LEU A 38 -5.43 7.08 2.62
C LEU A 38 -4.66 8.37 2.29
N ALA A 39 -4.42 8.64 1.01
CA ALA A 39 -3.70 9.83 0.56
C ALA A 39 -4.40 11.14 0.98
N ALA A 40 -5.73 11.17 0.89
CA ALA A 40 -6.51 12.32 1.31
C ALA A 40 -6.45 12.55 2.83
N GLY A 41 -6.50 11.47 3.62
CA GLY A 41 -6.36 11.54 5.08
C GLY A 41 -4.96 12.01 5.49
N LEU A 42 -3.91 11.40 4.95
CA LEU A 42 -2.53 11.81 5.20
C LEU A 42 -2.29 13.28 4.84
N SER A 43 -2.84 13.75 3.72
CA SER A 43 -2.73 15.16 3.32
C SER A 43 -3.39 16.11 4.33
N LYS A 44 -4.54 15.73 4.91
CA LYS A 44 -5.20 16.51 5.96
C LYS A 44 -4.38 16.55 7.26
N LEU A 45 -3.61 15.51 7.53
CA LEU A 45 -2.72 15.42 8.69
C LEU A 45 -1.36 16.11 8.46
N GLY A 46 -1.13 16.71 7.29
CA GLY A 46 0.11 17.40 6.96
C GLY A 46 1.18 16.50 6.32
N HIS A 47 0.85 15.24 6.01
CA HIS A 47 1.74 14.27 5.38
C HIS A 47 1.31 13.96 3.95
N ALA A 48 1.24 14.97 3.09
CA ALA A 48 0.84 14.79 1.70
C ALA A 48 1.81 13.86 0.94
N PRO A 49 1.29 12.92 0.14
CA PRO A 49 2.13 12.09 -0.72
C PRO A 49 3.00 12.92 -1.67
N ARG A 50 4.22 12.46 -1.93
CA ARG A 50 5.20 13.14 -2.81
C ARG A 50 4.72 13.27 -4.25
N HIS A 51 4.00 12.26 -4.73
CA HIS A 51 3.58 12.17 -6.14
C HIS A 51 2.07 12.36 -6.28
N ALA A 52 1.66 13.14 -7.28
CA ALA A 52 0.25 13.35 -7.59
C ALA A 52 -0.42 12.13 -8.26
N HIS A 53 0.39 11.28 -8.92
CA HIS A 53 -0.08 10.08 -9.59
C HIS A 53 0.46 8.83 -8.89
N TYR A 54 -0.43 7.96 -8.53
CA TYR A 54 -0.17 6.68 -7.86
C TYR A 54 -1.30 5.69 -8.15
N PHE A 55 -1.05 4.41 -7.93
CA PHE A 55 -2.08 3.39 -8.02
C PHE A 55 -2.39 2.82 -6.63
N ASP A 56 -1.47 2.03 -6.08
CA ASP A 56 -1.60 1.32 -4.80
C ASP A 56 -0.52 1.73 -3.78
N THR A 57 0.48 2.46 -4.21
CA THR A 57 1.65 2.79 -3.39
C THR A 57 1.84 4.30 -3.29
N LEU A 58 2.00 4.77 -2.05
CA LEU A 58 2.30 6.16 -1.74
C LEU A 58 3.74 6.29 -1.25
N SER A 59 4.42 7.36 -1.64
CA SER A 59 5.67 7.82 -1.04
C SER A 59 5.38 9.06 -0.21
N VAL A 60 5.58 8.99 1.09
CA VAL A 60 5.16 10.02 2.05
C VAL A 60 6.38 10.60 2.76
N PRO A 61 6.70 11.89 2.56
CA PRO A 61 7.74 12.56 3.30
C PRO A 61 7.37 12.66 4.79
N VAL A 62 8.25 12.24 5.67
CA VAL A 62 7.98 12.21 7.12
C VAL A 62 9.00 12.99 7.94
N ALA A 63 10.13 13.39 7.36
CA ALA A 63 11.16 14.24 7.96
C ALA A 63 11.38 14.00 9.47
N ALA A 64 11.18 15.01 10.30
CA ALA A 64 11.41 14.95 11.75
C ALA A 64 10.44 14.01 12.51
N ALA A 65 9.29 13.66 11.93
CA ALA A 65 8.33 12.76 12.56
C ALA A 65 8.66 11.26 12.35
N ARG A 66 9.68 10.95 11.56
CA ARG A 66 10.01 9.59 11.12
C ARG A 66 10.12 8.58 12.26
N GLU A 67 10.91 8.88 13.27
CA GLU A 67 11.15 7.95 14.39
C GLU A 67 9.87 7.66 15.17
N ALA A 68 9.09 8.71 15.46
CA ALA A 68 7.82 8.56 16.17
C ALA A 68 6.80 7.75 15.36
N ILE A 69 6.72 7.98 14.05
CA ILE A 69 5.85 7.21 13.15
C ILE A 69 6.27 5.75 13.11
N LEU A 70 7.56 5.46 13.00
CA LEU A 70 8.05 4.07 12.94
C LEU A 70 7.83 3.34 14.26
N ALA A 71 8.04 4.00 15.40
CA ALA A 71 7.75 3.40 16.71
C ALA A 71 6.26 3.08 16.88
N ARG A 72 5.39 3.96 16.39
CA ARG A 72 3.95 3.70 16.41
C ARG A 72 3.55 2.59 15.45
N ALA A 73 4.11 2.58 14.23
CA ALA A 73 3.87 1.55 13.24
C ALA A 73 4.27 0.16 13.75
N ASP A 74 5.41 0.05 14.44
CA ASP A 74 5.86 -1.20 15.06
C ASP A 74 4.87 -1.68 16.12
N ALA A 75 4.40 -0.79 16.99
CA ALA A 75 3.38 -1.11 17.99
C ALA A 75 2.06 -1.61 17.39
N GLU A 76 1.65 -1.05 16.25
CA GLU A 76 0.46 -1.46 15.49
C GLU A 76 0.73 -2.59 14.49
N LYS A 77 1.96 -3.12 14.44
CA LYS A 77 2.41 -4.17 13.52
C LYS A 77 2.24 -3.80 12.04
N LEU A 78 2.47 -2.54 11.72
CA LEU A 78 2.46 -2.00 10.37
C LEU A 78 3.89 -1.92 9.84
N ASN A 79 4.15 -2.48 8.66
CA ASN A 79 5.43 -2.41 7.98
C ASN A 79 5.39 -1.41 6.84
N PHE A 80 6.24 -0.39 6.91
CA PHE A 80 6.44 0.57 5.84
C PHE A 80 7.79 0.36 5.16
N ARG A 81 7.84 0.58 3.86
CA ARG A 81 9.11 0.59 3.14
C ARG A 81 9.91 1.84 3.54
N LEU A 82 11.13 1.63 4.01
CA LEU A 82 12.00 2.73 4.42
C LEU A 82 12.76 3.29 3.22
N GLY A 83 12.50 4.55 2.87
CA GLY A 83 13.33 5.35 1.97
C GLY A 83 14.23 6.30 2.76
N ASP A 84 15.06 7.10 2.09
CA ASP A 84 15.98 8.02 2.74
C ASP A 84 15.25 9.12 3.55
N ALA A 85 14.27 9.76 2.95
CA ALA A 85 13.46 10.82 3.55
C ALA A 85 11.97 10.51 3.61
N ASP A 86 11.53 9.43 2.98
CA ASP A 86 10.13 9.06 2.80
C ASP A 86 9.84 7.70 3.40
N LEU A 87 8.57 7.45 3.68
CA LEU A 87 8.02 6.12 3.91
C LEU A 87 7.19 5.70 2.70
N GLY A 88 7.39 4.47 2.24
CA GLY A 88 6.55 3.85 1.21
C GLY A 88 5.43 3.06 1.87
N ILE A 89 4.19 3.33 1.46
CA ILE A 89 2.99 2.64 1.94
C ILE A 89 2.32 2.00 0.75
N SER A 90 2.25 0.68 0.73
CA SER A 90 1.60 -0.09 -0.35
C SER A 90 0.37 -0.80 0.18
N LEU A 91 -0.72 -0.72 -0.57
CA LEU A 91 -1.97 -1.38 -0.27
C LEU A 91 -2.21 -2.51 -1.27
N ASP A 92 -2.91 -3.52 -0.82
CA ASP A 92 -3.34 -4.66 -1.64
C ASP A 92 -4.82 -4.98 -1.39
N GLU A 93 -5.30 -6.08 -1.97
CA GLU A 93 -6.69 -6.53 -1.82
C GLU A 93 -7.04 -6.93 -0.38
N THR A 94 -6.06 -7.26 0.45
CA THR A 94 -6.28 -7.63 1.86
C THR A 94 -6.38 -6.42 2.78
N THR A 95 -5.96 -5.24 2.33
CA THR A 95 -6.02 -4.00 3.10
C THR A 95 -7.48 -3.62 3.41
N THR A 96 -7.84 -3.58 4.68
CA THR A 96 -9.18 -3.19 5.14
C THR A 96 -9.29 -1.70 5.45
N THR A 97 -10.52 -1.21 5.66
CA THR A 97 -10.75 0.15 6.14
C THR A 97 -10.09 0.39 7.49
N ALA A 98 -10.16 -0.59 8.40
CA ALA A 98 -9.53 -0.51 9.72
C ALA A 98 -7.99 -0.34 9.62
N VAL A 99 -7.34 -1.00 8.66
CA VAL A 99 -5.91 -0.81 8.42
C VAL A 99 -5.62 0.61 7.93
N VAL A 100 -6.44 1.15 7.02
CA VAL A 100 -6.29 2.55 6.55
C VAL A 100 -6.46 3.53 7.70
N GLU A 101 -7.43 3.31 8.58
CA GLU A 101 -7.66 4.14 9.78
C GLU A 101 -6.50 4.03 10.77
N ALA A 102 -5.89 2.87 10.93
CA ALA A 102 -4.73 2.67 11.80
C ALA A 102 -3.45 3.39 11.29
N ILE A 103 -3.35 3.64 9.98
CA ILE A 103 -2.22 4.37 9.38
C ILE A 103 -2.31 5.88 9.65
N TRP A 104 -3.49 6.43 9.85
CA TRP A 104 -3.67 7.86 10.18
C TRP A 104 -3.31 8.12 11.64
#